data_aaa47abfa4df2333639a5a67bc2ddaed
#
_entry.id   aaa47abfa4df2333639a5a67bc2ddaed
#
_cell.length_a   1.000
_cell.length_b   1.000
_cell.length_c   1.000
_cell.angle_alpha   90.00
_cell.angle_beta   90.00
_cell.angle_gamma   90.00
#
_symmetry.space_group_name_H-M   'P 1'
#
loop_
_entity.id
_entity.type
_entity.pdbx_description
1 polymer ?
#
loop_
_entity_poly.entity_id
_entity_poly.type
_entity_poly.pdbx_seq_one_letter_code
_entity_poly.pdbx_strand_id
1 'polypeptide(L)'
;MTRETFGCNSSVSPAVRYGVVGGLGALGSADVLIKTVRAAQNGKPAGGVDISFEQRHFDDGPGIADEDYNPTRRKFYVYDALKSMQGKVENALVPCFLSHTFLSEITPEISYNVVDIFDALLEHIRGKYPKVRKIGVLTSSYVRATNLFDQRFEGCAEIVYPDQTVQRDALMQAIYGPSGIKSGHHGSACLHLLLEACDNLVAQGAEIVVPGLSEIPVLMASLQPLTPVPLLDSNLIYAEYALGNDRERVRQCFKLGVLGGVGPAATVDFMRKVVSLTRAERDQDHLKIVVEQNPQIPDRTANLIGNGQDPTIPMLATCQRLEAEGANAIAIPCNTAHAFVARIQPYIGIPIINMLTAVVDHLGASNEAPARVGLLATSGTVESRVYHDIISSSGRELLVPTPEFQARVMEAIYGSRGVKAGYVSGECSEHLRAAIDHLLENGAEAIILGCTELPLIELDPALRQCVTLLDPTEILAHSCVALAQ
;
A
#
# COMPACT_ATOMS: atom_id res chain seq x y z
N MET A 1 37.01 44.40 -10.87
CA MET A 1 37.03 43.30 -9.89
C MET A 1 35.78 42.44 -10.14
N THR A 2 35.95 41.43 -10.96
CA THR A 2 34.92 40.45 -11.35
C THR A 2 34.83 39.38 -10.29
N ARG A 3 33.64 39.21 -9.70
CA ARG A 3 33.33 38.09 -8.82
C ARG A 3 33.04 36.84 -9.65
N GLU A 4 33.95 35.93 -9.69
CA GLU A 4 33.73 34.58 -10.18
C GLU A 4 32.78 33.84 -9.22
N THR A 5 31.60 33.51 -9.71
CA THR A 5 30.65 32.59 -9.04
C THR A 5 31.12 31.16 -9.31
N PHE A 6 31.68 30.50 -8.30
CA PHE A 6 31.93 29.08 -8.33
C PHE A 6 30.57 28.34 -8.33
N GLY A 7 30.14 27.93 -9.50
CA GLY A 7 29.05 26.99 -9.68
C GLY A 7 29.54 25.56 -9.44
N CYS A 8 29.37 25.06 -8.22
CA CYS A 8 29.55 23.65 -7.91
C CYS A 8 28.22 22.95 -8.15
N ASN A 9 27.93 22.55 -9.39
CA ASN A 9 26.86 21.62 -9.74
C ASN A 9 27.41 20.18 -9.64
N SER A 10 27.67 19.69 -8.44
CA SER A 10 27.74 18.26 -8.17
C SER A 10 26.32 17.82 -7.83
N SER A 11 25.65 17.14 -8.75
CA SER A 11 24.43 16.39 -8.45
C SER A 11 24.80 15.20 -7.54
N VAL A 12 24.90 15.47 -6.24
CA VAL A 12 25.04 14.41 -5.23
C VAL A 12 23.70 13.68 -5.23
N SER A 13 23.71 12.38 -5.57
CA SER A 13 22.53 11.53 -5.41
C SER A 13 22.05 11.64 -3.96
N PRO A 14 20.74 11.75 -3.71
CA PRO A 14 20.22 11.83 -2.35
C PRO A 14 20.59 10.57 -1.56
N ALA A 15 20.85 10.72 -0.27
CA ALA A 15 21.14 9.60 0.63
C ALA A 15 19.91 8.67 0.70
N VAL A 16 20.15 7.36 0.62
CA VAL A 16 19.11 6.35 0.78
C VAL A 16 18.79 6.18 2.27
N ARG A 17 17.51 6.15 2.63
CA ARG A 17 17.06 6.15 4.01
C ARG A 17 16.71 4.73 4.47
N TYR A 18 17.38 4.27 5.52
CA TYR A 18 17.19 2.95 6.11
C TYR A 18 16.60 3.05 7.51
N GLY A 19 15.75 2.08 7.86
CA GLY A 19 15.28 1.83 9.21
C GLY A 19 15.87 0.53 9.76
N VAL A 20 16.15 0.47 11.05
CA VAL A 20 16.52 -0.77 11.75
C VAL A 20 15.64 -0.92 12.97
N VAL A 21 14.90 -2.03 13.04
CA VAL A 21 14.04 -2.36 14.20
C VAL A 21 14.92 -2.95 15.30
N GLY A 22 15.02 -2.24 16.40
CA GLY A 22 15.69 -2.69 17.63
C GLY A 22 14.72 -3.32 18.64
N GLY A 23 15.22 -3.65 19.83
CA GLY A 23 14.42 -4.10 20.98
C GLY A 23 14.11 -5.58 21.07
N LEU A 24 14.05 -6.30 19.96
CA LEU A 24 13.73 -7.73 19.90
C LEU A 24 14.90 -8.63 20.33
N GLY A 25 16.08 -8.09 20.25
CA GLY A 25 17.37 -8.59 20.69
C GLY A 25 18.31 -7.41 20.58
N ALA A 26 18.44 -6.64 21.68
CA ALA A 26 19.09 -5.33 21.65
C ALA A 26 20.52 -5.38 21.08
N LEU A 27 21.30 -6.38 21.47
CA LEU A 27 22.68 -6.56 21.00
C LEU A 27 22.75 -6.97 19.53
N GLY A 28 21.89 -7.91 19.10
CA GLY A 28 21.81 -8.34 17.70
C GLY A 28 21.39 -7.19 16.78
N SER A 29 20.42 -6.38 17.20
CA SER A 29 20.00 -5.20 16.44
C SER A 29 21.06 -4.12 16.37
N ALA A 30 21.78 -3.88 17.46
CA ALA A 30 22.91 -2.94 17.49
C ALA A 30 24.07 -3.43 16.61
N ASP A 31 24.35 -4.72 16.58
CA ASP A 31 25.37 -5.31 15.72
C ASP A 31 25.02 -5.13 14.23
N VAL A 32 23.76 -5.35 13.84
CA VAL A 32 23.29 -5.08 12.47
C VAL A 32 23.44 -3.59 12.14
N LEU A 33 23.06 -2.68 13.04
CA LEU A 33 23.25 -1.24 12.84
C LEU A 33 24.73 -0.90 12.59
N ILE A 34 25.65 -1.39 13.44
CA ILE A 34 27.09 -1.14 13.31
C ILE A 34 27.61 -1.70 11.98
N LYS A 35 27.19 -2.90 11.59
CA LYS A 35 27.57 -3.54 10.34
C LYS A 35 27.03 -2.78 9.13
N THR A 36 25.79 -2.28 9.21
CA THR A 36 25.20 -1.43 8.15
C THR A 36 25.99 -0.13 7.97
N VAL A 37 26.34 0.56 9.07
CA VAL A 37 27.18 1.77 9.01
C VAL A 37 28.55 1.47 8.41
N ARG A 38 29.22 0.40 8.82
CA ARG A 38 30.51 0.00 8.27
C ARG A 38 30.46 -0.38 6.80
N ALA A 39 29.44 -1.13 6.39
CA ALA A 39 29.27 -1.51 5.00
C ALA A 39 28.99 -0.29 4.11
N ALA A 40 28.23 0.69 4.61
CA ALA A 40 27.96 1.95 3.90
C ALA A 40 29.23 2.79 3.68
N GLN A 41 30.21 2.75 4.60
CA GLN A 41 31.49 3.43 4.43
C GLN A 41 32.34 2.88 3.28
N ASN A 42 32.06 1.66 2.80
CA ASN A 42 32.72 1.05 1.64
C ASN A 42 32.16 1.54 0.29
N GLY A 43 31.39 2.64 0.27
CA GLY A 43 30.98 3.36 -0.94
C GLY A 43 29.68 2.92 -1.59
N LYS A 44 28.81 2.21 -0.87
CA LYS A 44 27.47 1.85 -1.33
C LYS A 44 26.40 2.26 -0.29
N PRO A 45 25.30 2.90 -0.69
CA PRO A 45 25.01 3.51 -2.00
C PRO A 45 25.80 4.81 -2.23
N ALA A 46 25.95 5.23 -3.49
CA ALA A 46 26.82 6.34 -3.89
C ALA A 46 26.46 7.71 -3.24
N GLY A 47 25.20 7.90 -2.80
CA GLY A 47 24.73 9.10 -2.12
C GLY A 47 24.88 9.10 -0.60
N GLY A 48 25.44 8.01 -0.02
CA GLY A 48 25.47 7.81 1.43
C GLY A 48 24.16 7.21 1.96
N VAL A 49 24.08 7.02 3.28
CA VAL A 49 22.94 6.44 3.96
C VAL A 49 22.52 7.29 5.15
N ASP A 50 21.21 7.48 5.30
CA ASP A 50 20.59 7.96 6.53
C ASP A 50 19.96 6.76 7.25
N ILE A 51 20.26 6.58 8.55
CA ILE A 51 19.76 5.43 9.30
C ILE A 51 18.92 5.89 10.48
N SER A 52 17.68 5.40 10.55
CA SER A 52 16.78 5.52 11.69
C SER A 52 16.83 4.21 12.49
N PHE A 53 17.22 4.26 13.75
CA PHE A 53 17.23 3.10 14.65
C PHE A 53 16.12 3.23 15.67
N GLU A 54 15.10 2.36 15.57
CA GLU A 54 13.94 2.37 16.48
C GLU A 54 14.14 1.34 17.57
N GLN A 55 14.65 1.78 18.72
CA GLN A 55 14.92 0.94 19.89
C GLN A 55 13.95 1.28 21.02
N ARG A 56 13.05 0.35 21.36
CA ARG A 56 12.19 0.42 22.52
C ARG A 56 12.41 -0.80 23.40
N HIS A 57 12.12 -0.67 24.68
CA HIS A 57 12.11 -1.83 25.55
C HIS A 57 10.99 -2.79 25.14
N PHE A 58 11.33 -4.04 24.93
CA PHE A 58 10.38 -5.10 24.61
C PHE A 58 10.65 -6.30 25.52
N ASP A 59 9.60 -6.75 26.18
CA ASP A 59 9.61 -7.95 26.99
C ASP A 59 8.81 -9.04 26.24
N ASP A 60 9.51 -10.09 25.84
CA ASP A 60 8.92 -11.26 25.16
C ASP A 60 7.88 -11.98 26.02
N GLY A 61 7.94 -11.81 27.33
CA GLY A 61 7.15 -12.60 28.28
C GLY A 61 7.66 -14.02 28.43
N PRO A 62 6.92 -14.88 29.15
CA PRO A 62 7.31 -16.26 29.39
C PRO A 62 7.26 -17.09 28.10
N GLY A 63 8.03 -18.17 28.04
CA GLY A 63 7.97 -19.18 26.98
C GLY A 63 8.75 -18.87 25.72
N ILE A 64 9.52 -17.76 25.64
CA ILE A 64 10.28 -17.39 24.43
C ILE A 64 11.26 -18.46 23.94
N ALA A 65 11.72 -19.32 24.84
CA ALA A 65 12.60 -20.45 24.52
C ALA A 65 11.85 -21.71 24.08
N ASP A 66 10.53 -21.75 24.23
CA ASP A 66 9.69 -22.92 23.99
C ASP A 66 9.24 -22.99 22.52
N GLU A 67 8.85 -24.18 22.08
CA GLU A 67 8.38 -24.42 20.71
C GLU A 67 6.98 -23.83 20.46
N ASP A 68 6.15 -23.72 21.50
CA ASP A 68 4.77 -23.23 21.47
C ASP A 68 4.64 -21.74 21.83
N TYR A 69 5.75 -20.99 21.77
CA TYR A 69 5.76 -19.55 22.03
C TYR A 69 4.68 -18.81 21.22
N ASN A 70 3.93 -17.92 21.89
CA ASN A 70 2.93 -17.08 21.23
C ASN A 70 3.52 -15.73 20.76
N PRO A 71 3.71 -15.51 19.44
CA PRO A 71 4.37 -14.31 18.92
C PRO A 71 3.47 -13.07 18.86
N THR A 72 2.22 -13.10 19.32
CA THR A 72 1.24 -12.00 19.14
C THR A 72 1.77 -10.65 19.65
N ARG A 73 2.37 -10.62 20.86
CA ARG A 73 2.96 -9.36 21.39
C ARG A 73 4.08 -8.85 20.50
N ARG A 74 4.89 -9.75 19.96
CA ARG A 74 5.99 -9.43 19.06
C ARG A 74 5.50 -8.93 17.70
N LYS A 75 4.40 -9.50 17.18
CA LYS A 75 3.75 -8.99 15.94
C LYS A 75 3.37 -7.52 16.09
N PHE A 76 2.68 -7.16 17.17
CA PHE A 76 2.30 -5.76 17.42
C PHE A 76 3.53 -4.85 17.57
N TYR A 77 4.54 -5.28 18.31
CA TYR A 77 5.76 -4.50 18.47
C TYR A 77 6.46 -4.22 17.13
N VAL A 78 6.62 -5.25 16.29
CA VAL A 78 7.26 -5.12 14.96
C VAL A 78 6.43 -4.20 14.07
N TYR A 79 5.10 -4.39 14.07
CA TYR A 79 4.20 -3.54 13.30
C TYR A 79 4.30 -2.06 13.72
N ASP A 80 4.24 -1.76 15.02
CA ASP A 80 4.34 -0.41 15.54
C ASP A 80 5.70 0.23 15.25
N ALA A 81 6.78 -0.53 15.38
CA ALA A 81 8.12 -0.05 15.06
C ALA A 81 8.25 0.29 13.57
N LEU A 82 7.80 -0.59 12.69
CA LEU A 82 7.79 -0.34 11.24
C LEU A 82 6.88 0.84 10.89
N LYS A 83 5.67 0.90 11.44
CA LYS A 83 4.74 2.00 11.18
C LYS A 83 5.29 3.36 11.62
N SER A 84 6.05 3.43 12.71
CA SER A 84 6.66 4.67 13.19
C SER A 84 7.73 5.26 12.25
N MET A 85 8.28 4.43 11.36
CA MET A 85 9.27 4.81 10.34
C MET A 85 8.63 5.21 9.00
N GLN A 86 7.31 5.06 8.85
CA GLN A 86 6.60 5.38 7.61
C GLN A 86 6.82 6.84 7.19
N GLY A 87 7.14 7.07 5.92
CA GLY A 87 7.50 8.38 5.38
C GLY A 87 8.92 8.87 5.73
N LYS A 88 9.63 8.17 6.64
CA LYS A 88 11.00 8.53 7.06
C LYS A 88 12.06 7.68 6.39
N VAL A 89 11.74 6.44 6.03
CA VAL A 89 12.68 5.48 5.46
C VAL A 89 12.17 4.90 4.14
N GLU A 90 13.06 4.36 3.35
CA GLU A 90 12.77 3.68 2.07
C GLU A 90 12.93 2.16 2.20
N ASN A 91 13.81 1.74 3.09
CA ASN A 91 14.08 0.33 3.41
C ASN A 91 14.15 0.14 4.92
N ALA A 92 13.67 -0.98 5.43
CA ALA A 92 13.85 -1.35 6.83
C ALA A 92 14.41 -2.76 6.99
N LEU A 93 15.25 -2.93 8.01
CA LEU A 93 15.78 -4.20 8.45
C LEU A 93 15.10 -4.60 9.77
N VAL A 94 14.69 -5.86 9.85
CA VAL A 94 14.17 -6.48 11.06
C VAL A 94 15.14 -7.57 11.51
N PRO A 95 16.14 -7.26 12.35
CA PRO A 95 17.20 -8.19 12.75
C PRO A 95 16.70 -9.25 13.74
N CYS A 96 15.74 -10.05 13.33
CA CYS A 96 15.12 -11.04 14.18
C CYS A 96 14.48 -12.16 13.33
N PHE A 97 15.10 -13.34 13.32
CA PHE A 97 14.58 -14.48 12.55
C PHE A 97 13.18 -14.92 12.99
N LEU A 98 12.90 -14.88 14.29
CA LEU A 98 11.56 -15.17 14.79
C LEU A 98 10.51 -14.24 14.18
N SER A 99 10.83 -12.97 14.01
CA SER A 99 9.88 -12.03 13.39
C SER A 99 9.59 -12.34 11.93
N HIS A 100 10.50 -12.99 11.22
CA HIS A 100 10.28 -13.42 9.84
C HIS A 100 9.27 -14.57 9.71
N THR A 101 8.90 -15.25 10.79
CA THR A 101 7.81 -16.26 10.78
C THR A 101 6.44 -15.63 10.48
N PHE A 102 6.28 -14.34 10.72
CA PHE A 102 5.03 -13.60 10.52
C PHE A 102 5.20 -12.26 9.76
N LEU A 103 6.39 -11.97 9.24
CA LEU A 103 6.67 -10.68 8.59
C LEU A 103 5.77 -10.47 7.35
N SER A 104 5.40 -11.55 6.65
CA SER A 104 4.47 -11.53 5.53
C SER A 104 3.05 -11.05 5.89
N GLU A 105 2.66 -11.14 7.16
CA GLU A 105 1.38 -10.60 7.65
C GLU A 105 1.44 -9.06 7.84
N ILE A 106 2.64 -8.51 8.05
CA ILE A 106 2.87 -7.09 8.38
C ILE A 106 3.21 -6.27 7.12
N THR A 107 4.04 -6.82 6.23
CA THR A 107 4.57 -6.10 5.08
C THR A 107 3.51 -5.52 4.14
N PRO A 108 2.32 -6.13 3.93
CA PRO A 108 1.25 -5.52 3.13
C PRO A 108 0.70 -4.21 3.69
N GLU A 109 0.89 -3.96 4.99
CA GLU A 109 0.44 -2.74 5.67
C GLU A 109 1.54 -1.65 5.78
N ILE A 110 2.75 -1.93 5.26
CA ILE A 110 3.90 -1.03 5.31
C ILE A 110 4.17 -0.44 3.93
N SER A 111 4.35 0.88 3.85
CA SER A 111 4.45 1.63 2.58
C SER A 111 5.86 1.75 2.01
N TYR A 112 6.81 1.00 2.54
CA TYR A 112 8.21 0.99 2.12
C TYR A 112 8.77 -0.44 2.14
N ASN A 113 9.97 -0.65 1.60
CA ASN A 113 10.55 -1.98 1.51
C ASN A 113 11.02 -2.49 2.88
N VAL A 114 10.59 -3.70 3.25
CA VAL A 114 11.13 -4.43 4.41
C VAL A 114 12.03 -5.54 3.87
N VAL A 115 13.34 -5.42 4.13
CA VAL A 115 14.34 -6.34 3.60
C VAL A 115 14.22 -7.70 4.28
N ASP A 116 14.16 -8.77 3.50
CA ASP A 116 14.08 -10.14 4.02
C ASP A 116 15.48 -10.70 4.28
N ILE A 117 15.73 -11.17 5.51
CA ILE A 117 17.02 -11.77 5.91
C ILE A 117 17.28 -13.11 5.21
N PHE A 118 16.23 -13.87 4.88
CA PHE A 118 16.38 -15.14 4.19
C PHE A 118 16.80 -14.95 2.73
N ASP A 119 16.31 -13.92 2.05
CA ASP A 119 16.77 -13.58 0.70
C ASP A 119 18.26 -13.23 0.71
N ALA A 120 18.71 -12.47 1.74
CA ALA A 120 20.10 -12.14 1.93
C ALA A 120 20.98 -13.39 2.08
N LEU A 121 20.55 -14.31 2.93
CA LEU A 121 21.26 -15.57 3.15
C LEU A 121 21.29 -16.45 1.92
N LEU A 122 20.15 -16.60 1.24
CA LEU A 122 20.03 -17.41 0.01
C LEU A 122 20.93 -16.88 -1.10
N GLU A 123 20.93 -15.57 -1.35
CA GLU A 123 21.80 -14.96 -2.36
C GLU A 123 23.28 -15.17 -2.02
N HIS A 124 23.66 -14.92 -0.76
CA HIS A 124 25.04 -15.13 -0.31
C HIS A 124 25.49 -16.57 -0.43
N ILE A 125 24.66 -17.54 0.00
CA ILE A 125 24.99 -18.97 -0.04
C ILE A 125 25.08 -19.46 -1.48
N ARG A 126 24.14 -19.09 -2.34
CA ARG A 126 24.17 -19.45 -3.78
C ARG A 126 25.40 -18.87 -4.48
N GLY A 127 25.79 -17.65 -4.12
CA GLY A 127 26.97 -17.00 -4.74
C GLY A 127 28.30 -17.54 -4.22
N LYS A 128 28.42 -17.73 -2.92
CA LYS A 128 29.72 -18.06 -2.29
C LYS A 128 29.91 -19.55 -2.01
N TYR A 129 28.83 -20.29 -1.81
CA TYR A 129 28.83 -21.70 -1.44
C TYR A 129 27.91 -22.55 -2.35
N PRO A 130 28.02 -22.46 -3.70
CA PRO A 130 27.05 -23.07 -4.64
C PRO A 130 27.03 -24.61 -4.61
N LYS A 131 28.00 -25.24 -3.94
CA LYS A 131 28.11 -26.70 -3.85
C LYS A 131 27.65 -27.26 -2.50
N VAL A 132 27.33 -26.41 -1.55
CA VAL A 132 26.85 -26.82 -0.23
C VAL A 132 25.54 -27.56 -0.36
N ARG A 133 25.47 -28.73 0.30
CA ARG A 133 24.27 -29.60 0.30
C ARG A 133 23.63 -29.69 1.67
N LYS A 134 24.36 -29.44 2.74
CA LYS A 134 23.89 -29.56 4.11
C LYS A 134 24.28 -28.32 4.93
N ILE A 135 23.27 -27.64 5.46
CA ILE A 135 23.42 -26.40 6.23
C ILE A 135 22.98 -26.66 7.66
N GLY A 136 23.88 -26.45 8.61
CA GLY A 136 23.53 -26.44 10.03
C GLY A 136 22.92 -25.09 10.42
N VAL A 137 21.83 -25.12 11.19
CA VAL A 137 21.13 -23.90 11.61
C VAL A 137 21.03 -23.83 13.13
N LEU A 138 21.52 -22.71 13.70
CA LEU A 138 21.40 -22.39 15.12
C LEU A 138 20.24 -21.37 15.29
N THR A 139 19.05 -21.85 15.58
CA THR A 139 17.85 -20.99 15.73
C THR A 139 17.06 -21.33 16.99
N SER A 140 16.07 -20.49 17.34
CA SER A 140 15.20 -20.76 18.48
C SER A 140 14.30 -21.98 18.24
N SER A 141 13.89 -22.64 19.35
CA SER A 141 13.00 -23.80 19.28
C SER A 141 11.69 -23.46 18.55
N TYR A 142 11.14 -22.28 18.78
CA TYR A 142 9.95 -21.79 18.07
C TYR A 142 10.17 -21.68 16.54
N VAL A 143 11.26 -21.02 16.09
CA VAL A 143 11.54 -20.87 14.64
C VAL A 143 11.77 -22.23 13.99
N ARG A 144 12.46 -23.15 14.68
CA ARG A 144 12.62 -24.53 14.24
C ARG A 144 11.27 -25.23 14.07
N ALA A 145 10.37 -25.12 15.05
CA ALA A 145 9.04 -25.74 15.01
C ALA A 145 8.16 -25.23 13.87
N THR A 146 8.38 -23.98 13.38
CA THR A 146 7.68 -23.44 12.21
C THR A 146 8.19 -23.97 10.88
N ASN A 147 9.29 -24.72 10.84
CA ASN A 147 9.98 -25.18 9.62
C ASN A 147 10.36 -24.04 8.66
N LEU A 148 10.57 -22.83 9.16
CA LEU A 148 10.82 -21.65 8.31
C LEU A 148 12.10 -21.80 7.48
N PHE A 149 13.19 -22.28 8.08
CA PHE A 149 14.44 -22.49 7.33
C PHE A 149 14.29 -23.59 6.27
N ASP A 150 13.60 -24.69 6.59
CA ASP A 150 13.36 -25.79 5.66
C ASP A 150 12.59 -25.29 4.43
N GLN A 151 11.52 -24.51 4.63
CA GLN A 151 10.71 -23.94 3.56
C GLN A 151 11.52 -22.94 2.71
N ARG A 152 12.29 -22.05 3.35
CA ARG A 152 13.05 -21.00 2.65
C ARG A 152 14.25 -21.54 1.88
N PHE A 153 14.85 -22.65 2.31
CA PHE A 153 16.00 -23.28 1.66
C PHE A 153 15.62 -24.52 0.83
N GLU A 154 14.33 -24.77 0.63
CA GLU A 154 13.84 -25.86 -0.21
C GLU A 154 14.48 -25.79 -1.62
N GLY A 155 14.99 -26.92 -2.10
CA GLY A 155 15.71 -27.00 -3.37
C GLY A 155 17.12 -26.37 -3.39
N CYS A 156 17.58 -25.80 -2.27
CA CYS A 156 18.93 -25.24 -2.13
C CYS A 156 19.85 -26.22 -1.37
N ALA A 157 19.49 -26.61 -0.16
CA ALA A 157 20.26 -27.52 0.68
C ALA A 157 19.37 -28.18 1.74
N GLU A 158 19.83 -29.31 2.28
CA GLU A 158 19.24 -29.97 3.46
C GLU A 158 19.56 -29.13 4.71
N ILE A 159 18.55 -28.86 5.53
CA ILE A 159 18.71 -28.15 6.79
C ILE A 159 18.84 -29.16 7.94
N VAL A 160 19.85 -28.98 8.78
CA VAL A 160 20.01 -29.74 10.01
C VAL A 160 20.05 -28.82 11.22
N TYR A 161 19.46 -29.30 12.29
CA TYR A 161 19.40 -28.59 13.57
C TYR A 161 20.12 -29.39 14.65
N PRO A 162 20.55 -28.77 15.76
CA PRO A 162 21.09 -29.53 16.91
C PRO A 162 20.07 -30.57 17.40
N ASP A 163 20.55 -31.68 17.88
CA ASP A 163 19.70 -32.67 18.55
C ASP A 163 18.87 -32.03 19.66
N GLN A 164 17.69 -32.57 19.97
CA GLN A 164 16.76 -31.93 20.89
C GLN A 164 17.38 -31.60 22.26
N THR A 165 18.26 -32.47 22.77
CA THR A 165 18.98 -32.23 24.02
C THR A 165 19.93 -31.04 23.89
N VAL A 166 20.75 -30.99 22.84
CA VAL A 166 21.70 -29.90 22.57
C VAL A 166 20.96 -28.60 22.26
N GLN A 167 19.86 -28.67 21.54
CA GLN A 167 18.98 -27.54 21.30
C GLN A 167 18.51 -26.90 22.62
N ARG A 168 17.99 -27.68 23.54
CA ARG A 168 17.44 -27.24 24.83
C ARG A 168 18.54 -26.84 25.82
N ASP A 169 19.51 -27.72 26.04
CA ASP A 169 20.42 -27.63 27.17
C ASP A 169 21.71 -26.85 26.83
N ALA A 170 22.04 -26.68 25.53
CA ALA A 170 23.15 -25.89 25.09
C ALA A 170 22.67 -24.62 24.38
N LEU A 171 22.06 -24.71 23.18
CA LEU A 171 21.74 -23.52 22.37
C LEU A 171 20.76 -22.57 23.07
N MET A 172 19.63 -23.07 23.58
CA MET A 172 18.66 -22.20 24.26
C MET A 172 19.21 -21.61 25.56
N GLN A 173 20.04 -22.34 26.30
CA GLN A 173 20.69 -21.83 27.49
C GLN A 173 21.75 -20.74 27.16
N ALA A 174 22.50 -20.88 26.07
CA ALA A 174 23.44 -19.88 25.61
C ALA A 174 22.77 -18.55 25.26
N ILE A 175 21.52 -18.58 24.79
CA ILE A 175 20.80 -17.37 24.36
C ILE A 175 19.90 -16.82 25.48
N TYR A 176 19.00 -17.66 26.03
CA TYR A 176 17.93 -17.24 26.94
C TYR A 176 18.17 -17.61 28.41
N GLY A 177 19.20 -18.42 28.69
CA GLY A 177 19.49 -18.85 30.06
C GLY A 177 19.92 -17.68 30.96
N PRO A 178 19.97 -17.87 32.29
CA PRO A 178 20.36 -16.83 33.25
C PRO A 178 21.74 -16.25 32.98
N SER A 179 22.67 -17.06 32.42
CA SER A 179 24.01 -16.63 31.99
C SER A 179 24.13 -16.51 30.47
N GLY A 180 23.00 -16.37 29.77
CA GLY A 180 22.92 -16.30 28.31
C GLY A 180 23.20 -14.90 27.76
N ILE A 181 23.32 -14.81 26.45
CA ILE A 181 23.64 -13.58 25.73
C ILE A 181 22.57 -12.50 25.97
N LYS A 182 21.29 -12.86 25.95
CA LYS A 182 20.20 -11.90 26.20
C LYS A 182 20.18 -11.37 27.63
N SER A 183 20.77 -12.08 28.57
CA SER A 183 20.99 -11.63 29.95
C SER A 183 22.26 -10.79 30.13
N GLY A 184 22.93 -10.43 29.03
CA GLY A 184 24.12 -9.58 29.04
C GLY A 184 25.44 -10.34 29.23
N HIS A 185 25.46 -11.66 29.17
CA HIS A 185 26.65 -12.48 29.37
C HIS A 185 27.26 -12.87 28.02
N HIS A 186 28.56 -12.55 27.83
CA HIS A 186 29.31 -12.83 26.59
C HIS A 186 30.60 -13.62 26.87
N GLY A 187 30.69 -14.24 28.03
CA GLY A 187 31.87 -14.93 28.48
C GLY A 187 32.04 -16.35 27.97
N SER A 188 33.06 -17.04 28.50
CA SER A 188 33.44 -18.41 28.10
C SER A 188 32.31 -19.43 28.23
N ALA A 189 31.38 -19.27 29.20
CA ALA A 189 30.27 -20.18 29.39
C ALA A 189 29.32 -20.19 28.19
N CYS A 190 28.87 -19.02 27.70
CA CYS A 190 28.04 -18.91 26.50
C CYS A 190 28.77 -19.48 25.27
N LEU A 191 30.05 -19.16 25.12
CA LEU A 191 30.86 -19.61 24.00
C LEU A 191 30.96 -21.15 23.98
N HIS A 192 31.15 -21.79 25.15
CA HIS A 192 31.23 -23.24 25.26
C HIS A 192 29.94 -23.93 24.84
N LEU A 193 28.78 -23.41 25.28
CA LEU A 193 27.46 -23.93 24.89
C LEU A 193 27.18 -23.76 23.39
N LEU A 194 27.59 -22.64 22.79
CA LEU A 194 27.48 -22.43 21.34
C LEU A 194 28.38 -23.36 20.54
N LEU A 195 29.60 -23.62 21.02
CA LEU A 195 30.52 -24.59 20.40
C LEU A 195 29.95 -26.00 20.42
N GLU A 196 29.40 -26.45 21.56
CA GLU A 196 28.71 -27.72 21.65
C GLU A 196 27.60 -27.88 20.62
N ALA A 197 26.82 -26.82 20.40
CA ALA A 197 25.78 -26.83 19.37
C ALA A 197 26.38 -26.83 17.94
N CYS A 198 27.47 -26.14 17.68
CA CYS A 198 28.18 -26.19 16.40
C CYS A 198 28.77 -27.58 16.13
N ASP A 199 29.45 -28.18 17.13
CA ASP A 199 30.06 -29.50 17.01
C ASP A 199 28.99 -30.58 16.71
N ASN A 200 27.82 -30.48 17.35
CA ASN A 200 26.71 -31.38 17.07
C ASN A 200 26.23 -31.27 15.62
N LEU A 201 26.13 -30.05 15.06
CA LEU A 201 25.78 -29.85 13.65
C LEU A 201 26.84 -30.42 12.70
N VAL A 202 28.12 -30.20 13.00
CA VAL A 202 29.25 -30.75 12.22
C VAL A 202 29.23 -32.26 12.24
N ALA A 203 28.96 -32.88 13.40
CA ALA A 203 28.84 -34.33 13.52
C ALA A 203 27.68 -34.91 12.67
N GLN A 204 26.63 -34.11 12.43
CA GLN A 204 25.52 -34.48 11.54
C GLN A 204 25.85 -34.20 10.06
N GLY A 205 27.07 -33.68 9.74
CA GLY A 205 27.55 -33.44 8.38
C GLY A 205 27.24 -32.04 7.84
N ALA A 206 26.96 -31.05 8.69
CA ALA A 206 26.83 -29.66 8.24
C ALA A 206 28.15 -29.18 7.61
N GLU A 207 28.07 -28.61 6.41
CA GLU A 207 29.19 -28.08 5.66
C GLU A 207 29.44 -26.58 5.94
N ILE A 208 28.38 -25.90 6.32
CA ILE A 208 28.39 -24.52 6.84
C ILE A 208 27.38 -24.41 7.97
N VAL A 209 27.56 -23.41 8.86
CA VAL A 209 26.60 -23.11 9.93
C VAL A 209 26.04 -21.71 9.76
N VAL A 210 24.71 -21.59 9.82
CA VAL A 210 23.97 -20.32 9.77
C VAL A 210 23.44 -19.98 11.17
N PRO A 211 23.90 -18.89 11.79
CA PRO A 211 23.27 -18.32 12.96
C PRO A 211 21.88 -17.79 12.63
N GLY A 212 20.84 -18.52 13.02
CA GLY A 212 19.43 -18.12 12.94
C GLY A 212 18.94 -17.36 14.18
N LEU A 213 19.86 -16.76 14.91
CA LEU A 213 19.64 -15.89 16.07
C LEU A 213 20.63 -14.73 15.95
N SER A 214 20.14 -13.51 15.89
CA SER A 214 20.96 -12.29 15.66
C SER A 214 21.96 -11.99 16.79
N GLU A 215 21.83 -12.64 17.92
CA GLU A 215 22.75 -12.55 19.06
C GLU A 215 24.05 -13.32 18.83
N ILE A 216 24.03 -14.43 18.08
CA ILE A 216 25.21 -15.28 17.84
C ILE A 216 26.30 -14.54 17.07
N PRO A 217 26.00 -13.78 15.98
CA PRO A 217 26.99 -13.00 15.25
C PRO A 217 27.76 -11.97 16.08
N VAL A 218 27.25 -11.56 17.24
CA VAL A 218 27.96 -10.68 18.18
C VAL A 218 29.24 -11.34 18.72
N LEU A 219 29.24 -12.67 18.83
CA LEU A 219 30.36 -13.48 19.28
C LEU A 219 31.20 -14.07 18.14
N MET A 220 31.00 -13.65 16.89
CA MET A 220 31.61 -14.22 15.70
C MET A 220 33.12 -14.31 15.78
N ALA A 221 33.78 -13.24 16.25
CA ALA A 221 35.24 -13.16 16.36
C ALA A 221 35.85 -14.24 17.28
N SER A 222 35.07 -14.69 18.28
CA SER A 222 35.49 -15.72 19.22
C SER A 222 35.07 -17.13 18.79
N LEU A 223 33.91 -17.24 18.11
CA LEU A 223 33.34 -18.53 17.78
C LEU A 223 33.90 -19.12 16.47
N GLN A 224 34.04 -18.32 15.41
CA GLN A 224 34.54 -18.79 14.11
C GLN A 224 35.89 -19.49 14.15
N PRO A 225 36.91 -19.01 14.89
CA PRO A 225 38.21 -19.69 14.95
C PRO A 225 38.15 -21.09 15.58
N LEU A 226 37.11 -21.38 16.33
CA LEU A 226 36.90 -22.64 17.05
C LEU A 226 35.98 -23.61 16.32
N THR A 227 35.32 -23.16 15.26
CA THR A 227 34.39 -23.94 14.47
C THR A 227 35.08 -24.49 13.22
N PRO A 228 35.06 -25.81 12.95
CA PRO A 228 35.81 -26.42 11.86
C PRO A 228 35.21 -26.14 10.46
N VAL A 229 33.98 -25.68 10.38
CA VAL A 229 33.28 -25.30 9.15
C VAL A 229 33.00 -23.79 9.15
N PRO A 230 32.76 -23.18 7.97
CA PRO A 230 32.37 -21.77 7.92
C PRO A 230 31.12 -21.48 8.75
N LEU A 231 31.23 -20.54 9.67
CA LEU A 231 30.10 -19.96 10.40
C LEU A 231 29.74 -18.64 9.73
N LEU A 232 28.54 -18.50 9.20
CA LEU A 232 28.15 -17.32 8.45
C LEU A 232 27.79 -16.16 9.39
N ASP A 233 28.30 -14.97 9.12
CA ASP A 233 27.86 -13.77 9.83
C ASP A 233 26.55 -13.27 9.24
N SER A 234 25.43 -13.82 9.72
CA SER A 234 24.08 -13.50 9.20
C SER A 234 23.73 -12.01 9.32
N ASN A 235 24.23 -11.31 10.35
CA ASN A 235 23.99 -9.88 10.53
C ASN A 235 24.80 -9.04 9.51
N LEU A 236 26.04 -9.44 9.19
CA LEU A 236 26.83 -8.77 8.16
C LEU A 236 26.24 -9.00 6.76
N ILE A 237 25.91 -10.24 6.46
CA ILE A 237 25.26 -10.62 5.19
C ILE A 237 23.99 -9.81 4.99
N TYR A 238 23.17 -9.69 6.03
CA TYR A 238 21.93 -8.93 5.99
C TYR A 238 22.16 -7.44 5.73
N ALA A 239 23.15 -6.84 6.43
CA ALA A 239 23.50 -5.44 6.26
C ALA A 239 24.04 -5.14 4.84
N GLU A 240 24.97 -5.96 4.32
CA GLU A 240 25.54 -5.80 2.99
C GLU A 240 24.50 -5.97 1.90
N TYR A 241 23.60 -6.96 2.05
CA TYR A 241 22.52 -7.20 1.13
C TYR A 241 21.53 -6.04 1.07
N ALA A 242 21.17 -5.45 2.20
CA ALA A 242 20.28 -4.30 2.26
C ALA A 242 20.84 -3.09 1.49
N LEU A 243 22.16 -2.88 1.55
CA LEU A 243 22.84 -1.76 0.91
C LEU A 243 23.18 -2.00 -0.57
N GLY A 244 23.29 -3.26 -0.99
CA GLY A 244 23.76 -3.64 -2.33
C GLY A 244 22.70 -3.66 -3.42
N ASN A 245 21.45 -3.56 -3.06
CA ASN A 245 20.34 -3.73 -3.99
C ASN A 245 19.56 -2.44 -4.20
N ASP A 246 19.65 -1.86 -5.42
CA ASP A 246 18.63 -0.97 -6.00
C ASP A 246 17.38 -1.82 -6.25
N ARG A 247 16.66 -2.14 -5.19
CA ARG A 247 15.43 -2.93 -5.33
C ARG A 247 14.33 -2.05 -5.86
N GLU A 248 13.66 -2.55 -6.90
CA GLU A 248 12.35 -2.03 -7.29
C GLU A 248 11.50 -1.90 -6.03
N ARG A 249 10.94 -0.71 -5.84
CA ARG A 249 9.99 -0.46 -4.75
C ARG A 249 8.97 -1.57 -4.75
N VAL A 250 8.77 -2.22 -3.61
CA VAL A 250 7.69 -3.19 -3.43
C VAL A 250 6.43 -2.55 -4.00
N ARG A 251 5.83 -3.16 -5.03
CA ARG A 251 4.55 -2.69 -5.57
C ARG A 251 3.56 -2.81 -4.42
N GLN A 252 3.24 -1.68 -3.83
CA GLN A 252 2.15 -1.64 -2.85
C GLN A 252 0.86 -2.05 -3.56
N CYS A 253 0.03 -2.81 -2.86
CA CYS A 253 -1.34 -3.03 -3.28
C CYS A 253 -1.98 -1.67 -3.55
N PHE A 254 -2.51 -1.47 -4.76
CA PHE A 254 -3.18 -0.23 -5.11
C PHE A 254 -4.32 0.04 -4.13
N LYS A 255 -4.37 1.25 -3.58
CA LYS A 255 -5.39 1.70 -2.64
C LYS A 255 -6.14 2.89 -3.22
N LEU A 256 -7.41 2.73 -3.46
CA LEU A 256 -8.29 3.78 -3.96
C LEU A 256 -8.78 4.67 -2.83
N GLY A 257 -8.56 5.98 -2.93
CA GLY A 257 -9.21 6.99 -2.09
C GLY A 257 -10.56 7.40 -2.69
N VAL A 258 -11.60 7.53 -1.87
CA VAL A 258 -12.91 8.02 -2.33
C VAL A 258 -13.31 9.25 -1.54
N LEU A 259 -13.35 10.41 -2.19
CA LEU A 259 -13.96 11.60 -1.65
C LEU A 259 -15.49 11.46 -1.75
N GLY A 260 -16.09 10.98 -0.67
CA GLY A 260 -17.52 10.76 -0.54
C GLY A 260 -18.26 11.91 0.16
N GLY A 261 -19.58 11.76 0.29
CA GLY A 261 -20.44 12.74 0.97
C GLY A 261 -20.89 13.90 0.08
N VAL A 262 -20.37 14.00 -1.14
CA VAL A 262 -20.80 15.00 -2.14
C VAL A 262 -21.99 14.49 -2.99
N GLY A 263 -22.86 13.80 -2.31
CA GLY A 263 -23.97 12.92 -2.58
C GLY A 263 -23.75 11.62 -1.83
N PRO A 264 -24.22 11.49 -0.55
CA PRO A 264 -23.96 10.25 0.24
C PRO A 264 -24.48 8.98 -0.44
N ALA A 265 -25.65 9.01 -1.04
CA ALA A 265 -26.22 7.86 -1.78
C ALA A 265 -25.39 7.50 -3.03
N ALA A 266 -24.88 8.51 -3.75
CA ALA A 266 -23.98 8.30 -4.89
C ALA A 266 -22.65 7.66 -4.48
N THR A 267 -22.12 8.00 -3.30
CA THR A 267 -20.92 7.36 -2.75
C THR A 267 -21.16 5.86 -2.51
N VAL A 268 -22.31 5.50 -1.92
CA VAL A 268 -22.65 4.10 -1.67
C VAL A 268 -22.83 3.33 -2.99
N ASP A 269 -23.53 3.93 -3.97
CA ASP A 269 -23.69 3.34 -5.29
C ASP A 269 -22.36 3.13 -6.02
N PHE A 270 -21.46 4.12 -5.96
CA PHE A 270 -20.11 4.00 -6.51
C PHE A 270 -19.35 2.82 -5.89
N MET A 271 -19.39 2.69 -4.55
CA MET A 271 -18.75 1.58 -3.85
C MET A 271 -19.30 0.24 -4.30
N ARG A 272 -20.63 0.12 -4.40
CA ARG A 272 -21.30 -1.09 -4.90
C ARG A 272 -20.83 -1.44 -6.32
N LYS A 273 -20.72 -0.45 -7.21
CA LYS A 273 -20.23 -0.63 -8.58
C LYS A 273 -18.77 -1.08 -8.62
N VAL A 274 -17.89 -0.48 -7.83
CA VAL A 274 -16.49 -0.90 -7.75
C VAL A 274 -16.38 -2.37 -7.31
N VAL A 275 -17.13 -2.78 -6.27
CA VAL A 275 -17.16 -4.16 -5.81
C VAL A 275 -17.66 -5.10 -6.91
N SER A 276 -18.77 -4.74 -7.58
CA SER A 276 -19.38 -5.59 -8.63
C SER A 276 -18.50 -5.73 -9.88
N LEU A 277 -17.70 -4.73 -10.19
CA LEU A 277 -16.84 -4.70 -11.38
C LEU A 277 -15.45 -5.32 -11.14
N THR A 278 -15.04 -5.48 -9.87
CA THR A 278 -13.80 -6.15 -9.53
C THR A 278 -13.92 -7.66 -9.74
N ARG A 279 -13.06 -8.23 -10.58
CA ARG A 279 -12.98 -9.68 -10.74
C ARG A 279 -12.28 -10.26 -9.52
N ALA A 280 -13.04 -10.84 -8.62
CA ALA A 280 -12.55 -11.40 -7.36
C ALA A 280 -13.16 -12.79 -7.13
N GLU A 281 -12.34 -13.76 -6.74
CA GLU A 281 -12.77 -15.09 -6.29
C GLU A 281 -12.88 -15.14 -4.77
N ARG A 282 -12.17 -14.25 -4.07
CA ARG A 282 -12.10 -14.14 -2.60
C ARG A 282 -12.14 -12.67 -2.20
N ASP A 283 -12.48 -12.39 -0.95
CA ASP A 283 -12.49 -11.03 -0.40
C ASP A 283 -11.14 -10.31 -0.59
N GLN A 284 -10.02 -11.07 -0.50
CA GLN A 284 -8.67 -10.54 -0.62
C GLN A 284 -8.29 -10.08 -2.03
N ASP A 285 -9.06 -10.46 -3.04
CA ASP A 285 -8.84 -10.09 -4.43
C ASP A 285 -9.53 -8.75 -4.80
N HIS A 286 -10.35 -8.20 -3.88
CA HIS A 286 -10.99 -6.89 -4.06
C HIS A 286 -10.02 -5.73 -3.85
N LEU A 287 -10.34 -4.57 -4.45
CA LEU A 287 -9.58 -3.34 -4.29
C LEU A 287 -9.56 -2.91 -2.81
N LYS A 288 -8.38 -2.54 -2.33
CA LYS A 288 -8.26 -1.84 -1.05
C LYS A 288 -8.77 -0.41 -1.22
N ILE A 289 -9.73 0.02 -0.41
CA ILE A 289 -10.39 1.32 -0.55
C ILE A 289 -10.40 2.04 0.81
N VAL A 290 -10.11 3.34 0.78
CA VAL A 290 -10.37 4.25 1.89
C VAL A 290 -11.40 5.28 1.46
N VAL A 291 -12.47 5.43 2.24
CA VAL A 291 -13.57 6.36 1.94
C VAL A 291 -13.62 7.41 3.04
N GLU A 292 -13.56 8.67 2.68
CA GLU A 292 -13.94 9.73 3.59
C GLU A 292 -15.28 10.33 3.15
N GLN A 293 -16.34 9.95 3.84
CA GLN A 293 -17.69 10.47 3.60
C GLN A 293 -17.87 11.79 4.35
N ASN A 294 -17.63 12.93 3.67
CA ASN A 294 -17.71 14.26 4.23
C ASN A 294 -18.93 15.05 3.70
N PRO A 295 -20.14 14.87 4.29
CA PRO A 295 -21.32 15.60 3.86
C PRO A 295 -21.32 17.07 4.26
N GLN A 296 -20.29 17.53 5.00
CA GLN A 296 -20.13 18.93 5.39
C GLN A 296 -19.51 19.78 4.26
N ILE A 297 -19.05 19.15 3.17
CA ILE A 297 -18.57 19.89 1.98
C ILE A 297 -19.74 20.71 1.40
N PRO A 298 -19.61 22.05 1.28
CA PRO A 298 -20.65 22.93 0.77
C PRO A 298 -21.22 22.47 -0.58
N ASP A 299 -22.48 22.80 -0.83
CA ASP A 299 -23.15 22.43 -2.08
C ASP A 299 -22.46 23.04 -3.29
N ARG A 300 -22.00 22.20 -4.21
CA ARG A 300 -21.22 22.56 -5.40
C ARG A 300 -22.07 23.35 -6.40
N THR A 301 -23.33 22.93 -6.56
CA THR A 301 -24.28 23.60 -7.45
C THR A 301 -24.57 25.01 -6.92
N ALA A 302 -24.92 25.15 -5.66
CA ALA A 302 -25.18 26.45 -5.05
C ALA A 302 -23.99 27.41 -5.18
N ASN A 303 -22.76 26.92 -5.04
CA ASN A 303 -21.57 27.76 -5.26
C ASN A 303 -21.44 28.21 -6.73
N LEU A 304 -21.59 27.30 -7.68
CA LEU A 304 -21.42 27.59 -9.11
C LEU A 304 -22.47 28.57 -9.67
N ILE A 305 -23.69 28.52 -9.14
CA ILE A 305 -24.75 29.49 -9.49
C ILE A 305 -24.73 30.78 -8.65
N GLY A 306 -23.70 30.96 -7.79
CA GLY A 306 -23.43 32.20 -7.06
C GLY A 306 -24.09 32.35 -5.69
N ASN A 307 -24.79 31.34 -5.17
CA ASN A 307 -25.57 31.40 -3.92
C ASN A 307 -24.98 30.59 -2.76
N GLY A 308 -23.82 29.92 -2.94
CA GLY A 308 -23.26 28.98 -1.95
C GLY A 308 -21.82 29.26 -1.56
N GLN A 309 -21.40 28.68 -0.44
CA GLN A 309 -20.01 28.70 0.00
C GLN A 309 -19.11 27.92 -0.93
N ASP A 310 -17.83 28.33 -1.02
CA ASP A 310 -16.82 27.66 -1.86
C ASP A 310 -16.42 26.30 -1.27
N PRO A 311 -16.61 25.18 -1.98
CA PRO A 311 -16.26 23.84 -1.51
C PRO A 311 -14.78 23.51 -1.67
N THR A 312 -13.95 24.36 -2.29
CA THR A 312 -12.57 24.04 -2.68
C THR A 312 -11.70 23.59 -1.50
N ILE A 313 -11.71 24.34 -0.39
CA ILE A 313 -10.88 24.01 0.78
C ILE A 313 -11.35 22.73 1.50
N PRO A 314 -12.64 22.53 1.80
CA PRO A 314 -13.09 21.26 2.37
C PRO A 314 -12.82 20.04 1.47
N MET A 315 -12.92 20.18 0.15
CA MET A 315 -12.55 19.14 -0.80
C MET A 315 -11.04 18.85 -0.76
N LEU A 316 -10.21 19.90 -0.81
CA LEU A 316 -8.74 19.75 -0.72
C LEU A 316 -8.34 19.03 0.57
N ALA A 317 -8.86 19.49 1.71
CA ALA A 317 -8.54 18.87 3.01
C ALA A 317 -8.96 17.39 3.08
N THR A 318 -10.10 17.04 2.47
CA THR A 318 -10.53 15.63 2.36
C THR A 318 -9.58 14.83 1.47
N CYS A 319 -9.18 15.36 0.33
CA CYS A 319 -8.21 14.70 -0.57
C CYS A 319 -6.85 14.49 0.12
N GLN A 320 -6.35 15.49 0.86
CA GLN A 320 -5.09 15.38 1.60
C GLN A 320 -5.15 14.32 2.72
N ARG A 321 -6.30 14.14 3.37
CA ARG A 321 -6.48 13.05 4.36
C ARG A 321 -6.46 11.69 3.69
N LEU A 322 -7.12 11.54 2.53
CA LEU A 322 -7.08 10.30 1.75
C LEU A 322 -5.65 9.97 1.29
N GLU A 323 -4.89 10.97 0.85
CA GLU A 323 -3.48 10.81 0.51
C GLU A 323 -2.64 10.40 1.72
N ALA A 324 -2.83 11.04 2.87
CA ALA A 324 -2.16 10.70 4.13
C ALA A 324 -2.47 9.28 4.61
N GLU A 325 -3.66 8.76 4.31
CA GLU A 325 -4.05 7.36 4.55
C GLU A 325 -3.47 6.37 3.52
N GLY A 326 -2.61 6.85 2.62
CA GLY A 326 -1.88 6.02 1.66
C GLY A 326 -2.69 5.64 0.42
N ALA A 327 -3.68 6.43 0.02
CA ALA A 327 -4.32 6.26 -1.29
C ALA A 327 -3.32 6.52 -2.42
N ASN A 328 -3.44 5.78 -3.52
CA ASN A 328 -2.61 5.94 -4.72
C ASN A 328 -3.28 6.81 -5.79
N ALA A 329 -4.61 6.90 -5.74
CA ALA A 329 -5.41 7.78 -6.57
C ALA A 329 -6.73 8.10 -5.86
N ILE A 330 -7.40 9.19 -6.23
CA ILE A 330 -8.67 9.61 -5.64
C ILE A 330 -9.78 9.58 -6.68
N ALA A 331 -10.91 8.96 -6.35
CA ALA A 331 -12.16 9.07 -7.09
C ALA A 331 -13.13 10.02 -6.37
N ILE A 332 -13.82 10.84 -7.14
CA ILE A 332 -14.86 11.77 -6.65
C ILE A 332 -16.17 11.44 -7.37
N PRO A 333 -17.08 10.66 -6.77
CA PRO A 333 -18.35 10.30 -7.40
C PRO A 333 -19.35 11.47 -7.37
N CYS A 334 -18.99 12.57 -8.05
CA CYS A 334 -19.80 13.77 -8.17
C CYS A 334 -19.38 14.57 -9.40
N ASN A 335 -20.22 14.65 -10.44
CA ASN A 335 -19.90 15.40 -11.66
C ASN A 335 -19.61 16.88 -11.39
N THR A 336 -20.49 17.54 -10.63
CA THR A 336 -20.35 18.98 -10.30
C THR A 336 -19.06 19.29 -9.55
N ALA A 337 -18.55 18.36 -8.73
CA ALA A 337 -17.31 18.55 -8.00
C ALA A 337 -16.08 18.69 -8.92
N HIS A 338 -16.15 18.16 -10.15
CA HIS A 338 -15.05 18.23 -11.11
C HIS A 338 -14.77 19.65 -11.61
N ALA A 339 -15.69 20.60 -11.44
CA ALA A 339 -15.43 22.03 -11.67
C ALA A 339 -14.32 22.60 -10.75
N PHE A 340 -14.03 21.94 -9.63
CA PHE A 340 -13.05 22.37 -8.64
C PHE A 340 -11.72 21.59 -8.70
N VAL A 341 -11.69 20.45 -9.41
CA VAL A 341 -10.53 19.54 -9.43
C VAL A 341 -9.26 20.23 -9.93
N ALA A 342 -9.35 21.03 -11.00
CA ALA A 342 -8.17 21.75 -11.53
C ALA A 342 -7.52 22.69 -10.51
N ARG A 343 -8.30 23.22 -9.54
CA ARG A 343 -7.79 24.08 -8.46
C ARG A 343 -7.13 23.28 -7.34
N ILE A 344 -7.55 22.04 -7.14
CA ILE A 344 -7.14 21.15 -6.03
C ILE A 344 -5.92 20.32 -6.42
N GLN A 345 -5.88 19.77 -7.62
CA GLN A 345 -4.86 18.83 -8.08
C GLN A 345 -3.40 19.31 -7.84
N PRO A 346 -3.04 20.60 -8.02
CA PRO A 346 -1.67 21.06 -7.77
C PRO A 346 -1.19 20.93 -6.31
N TYR A 347 -2.12 20.73 -5.35
CA TYR A 347 -1.84 20.64 -3.92
C TYR A 347 -1.91 19.22 -3.38
N ILE A 348 -2.00 18.21 -4.25
CA ILE A 348 -2.10 16.80 -3.94
C ILE A 348 -1.07 16.05 -4.78
N GLY A 349 -0.29 15.15 -4.16
CA GLY A 349 0.77 14.38 -4.83
C GLY A 349 0.26 13.16 -5.61
N ILE A 350 -1.01 12.78 -5.45
CA ILE A 350 -1.64 11.65 -6.13
C ILE A 350 -2.70 12.12 -7.12
N PRO A 351 -2.96 11.37 -8.21
CA PRO A 351 -3.93 11.78 -9.22
C PRO A 351 -5.37 11.69 -8.71
N ILE A 352 -6.20 12.67 -9.09
CA ILE A 352 -7.64 12.57 -9.05
C ILE A 352 -8.11 11.99 -10.38
N ILE A 353 -8.80 10.84 -10.33
CA ILE A 353 -9.37 10.19 -11.52
C ILE A 353 -10.54 11.05 -12.01
N ASN A 354 -10.37 11.64 -13.20
CA ASN A 354 -11.36 12.57 -13.71
C ASN A 354 -12.54 11.83 -14.35
N MET A 355 -13.71 11.89 -13.68
CA MET A 355 -14.95 11.26 -14.13
C MET A 355 -15.39 11.76 -15.52
N LEU A 356 -15.18 13.05 -15.84
CA LEU A 356 -15.63 13.65 -17.08
C LEU A 356 -14.78 13.15 -18.26
N THR A 357 -13.47 13.06 -18.07
CA THR A 357 -12.56 12.48 -19.06
C THR A 357 -12.89 11.01 -19.30
N ALA A 358 -13.14 10.26 -18.23
CA ALA A 358 -13.54 8.85 -18.34
C ALA A 358 -14.80 8.64 -19.19
N VAL A 359 -15.78 9.55 -19.10
CA VAL A 359 -16.99 9.51 -19.95
C VAL A 359 -16.63 9.75 -21.41
N VAL A 360 -15.76 10.70 -21.73
CA VAL A 360 -15.32 10.99 -23.10
C VAL A 360 -14.54 9.81 -23.69
N ASP A 361 -13.66 9.22 -22.91
CA ASP A 361 -12.87 8.05 -23.32
C ASP A 361 -13.79 6.85 -23.60
N HIS A 362 -14.80 6.64 -22.74
CA HIS A 362 -15.83 5.63 -22.95
C HIS A 362 -16.62 5.85 -24.24
N LEU A 363 -17.04 7.07 -24.52
CA LEU A 363 -17.70 7.45 -25.77
C LEU A 363 -16.81 7.22 -27.00
N GLY A 364 -15.51 7.40 -26.86
CA GLY A 364 -14.52 7.19 -27.93
C GLY A 364 -14.21 5.72 -28.21
N ALA A 365 -14.44 4.82 -27.26
CA ALA A 365 -14.16 3.40 -27.40
C ALA A 365 -15.24 2.64 -28.19
N SER A 366 -16.42 3.23 -28.43
CA SER A 366 -17.49 2.64 -29.20
C SER A 366 -17.25 2.77 -30.71
N ASN A 367 -17.44 1.69 -31.48
CA ASN A 367 -17.37 1.69 -32.94
C ASN A 367 -18.46 2.54 -33.60
N GLU A 368 -19.57 2.79 -32.89
CA GLU A 368 -20.69 3.65 -33.28
C GLU A 368 -20.80 4.82 -32.31
N ALA A 369 -19.73 5.62 -32.25
CA ALA A 369 -19.66 6.73 -31.30
C ALA A 369 -20.71 7.79 -31.63
N PRO A 370 -21.62 8.14 -30.67
CA PRO A 370 -22.68 9.12 -30.91
C PRO A 370 -22.08 10.50 -31.24
N ALA A 371 -22.64 11.14 -32.28
CA ALA A 371 -22.23 12.49 -32.67
C ALA A 371 -22.89 13.56 -31.78
N ARG A 372 -24.14 13.29 -31.35
CA ARG A 372 -24.93 14.18 -30.50
C ARG A 372 -25.23 13.52 -29.15
N VAL A 373 -24.72 14.14 -28.10
CA VAL A 373 -24.80 13.59 -26.73
C VAL A 373 -25.64 14.53 -25.86
N GLY A 374 -26.72 14.01 -25.29
CA GLY A 374 -27.53 14.72 -24.32
C GLY A 374 -26.87 14.74 -22.93
N LEU A 375 -27.07 15.80 -22.17
CA LEU A 375 -26.62 15.92 -20.78
C LEU A 375 -27.81 16.23 -19.87
N LEU A 376 -28.08 15.36 -18.93
CA LEU A 376 -28.98 15.59 -17.80
C LEU A 376 -28.17 15.77 -16.52
N ALA A 377 -28.09 16.99 -16.00
CA ALA A 377 -27.23 17.35 -14.88
C ALA A 377 -27.84 18.45 -14.03
N THR A 378 -27.25 18.75 -12.88
CA THR A 378 -27.62 19.93 -12.12
C THR A 378 -27.32 21.21 -12.88
N SER A 379 -28.07 22.29 -12.63
CA SER A 379 -27.81 23.59 -13.27
C SER A 379 -26.38 24.06 -13.06
N GLY A 380 -25.78 23.81 -11.87
CA GLY A 380 -24.37 24.13 -11.63
C GLY A 380 -23.40 23.36 -12.54
N THR A 381 -23.69 22.11 -12.89
CA THR A 381 -22.87 21.34 -13.84
C THR A 381 -23.02 21.89 -15.25
N VAL A 382 -24.23 22.26 -15.67
CA VAL A 382 -24.50 22.85 -16.99
C VAL A 382 -23.84 24.22 -17.10
N GLU A 383 -24.03 25.11 -16.13
CA GLU A 383 -23.51 26.49 -16.13
C GLU A 383 -21.96 26.53 -16.00
N SER A 384 -21.37 25.61 -15.26
CA SER A 384 -19.88 25.51 -15.15
C SER A 384 -19.21 25.09 -16.45
N ARG A 385 -19.98 24.62 -17.45
CA ARG A 385 -19.53 24.19 -18.78
C ARG A 385 -18.52 23.04 -18.79
N VAL A 386 -18.31 22.34 -17.66
CA VAL A 386 -17.29 21.27 -17.53
C VAL A 386 -17.49 20.13 -18.55
N TYR A 387 -18.71 19.83 -18.95
CA TYR A 387 -19.00 18.88 -20.01
C TYR A 387 -18.92 19.50 -21.41
N HIS A 388 -19.29 20.77 -21.57
CA HIS A 388 -19.25 21.44 -22.88
C HIS A 388 -17.86 21.42 -23.47
N ASP A 389 -16.87 21.83 -22.69
CA ASP A 389 -15.50 21.96 -23.18
C ASP A 389 -14.90 20.60 -23.55
N ILE A 390 -15.13 19.58 -22.73
CA ILE A 390 -14.54 18.25 -22.95
C ILE A 390 -15.25 17.47 -24.07
N ILE A 391 -16.58 17.55 -24.18
CA ILE A 391 -17.37 16.90 -25.25
C ILE A 391 -17.08 17.57 -26.58
N SER A 392 -17.06 18.92 -26.63
CA SER A 392 -16.75 19.66 -27.87
C SER A 392 -15.33 19.38 -28.36
N SER A 393 -14.36 19.26 -27.44
CA SER A 393 -12.97 18.90 -27.79
C SER A 393 -12.85 17.50 -28.38
N SER A 394 -13.81 16.61 -28.10
CA SER A 394 -13.89 15.28 -28.69
C SER A 394 -14.59 15.22 -30.06
N GLY A 395 -14.98 16.41 -30.61
CA GLY A 395 -15.65 16.52 -31.91
C GLY A 395 -17.15 16.17 -31.88
N ARG A 396 -17.78 16.17 -30.69
CA ARG A 396 -19.20 15.84 -30.49
C ARG A 396 -20.00 17.08 -30.12
N GLU A 397 -21.28 17.09 -30.48
CA GLU A 397 -22.23 18.09 -30.05
C GLU A 397 -22.85 17.71 -28.71
N LEU A 398 -22.84 18.66 -27.75
CA LEU A 398 -23.53 18.50 -26.47
C LEU A 398 -24.90 19.17 -26.52
N LEU A 399 -25.93 18.40 -26.25
CA LEU A 399 -27.30 18.87 -26.12
C LEU A 399 -27.68 18.97 -24.65
N VAL A 400 -28.24 20.13 -24.25
CA VAL A 400 -28.77 20.34 -22.89
C VAL A 400 -30.29 20.62 -22.96
N PRO A 401 -31.06 20.28 -21.91
CA PRO A 401 -32.47 20.60 -21.87
C PRO A 401 -32.75 22.10 -22.00
N THR A 402 -33.91 22.45 -22.57
CA THR A 402 -34.40 23.81 -22.46
C THR A 402 -34.64 24.19 -21.00
N PRO A 403 -34.75 25.48 -20.64
CA PRO A 403 -34.98 25.92 -19.26
C PRO A 403 -36.15 25.22 -18.55
N GLU A 404 -37.24 24.94 -19.27
CA GLU A 404 -38.39 24.22 -18.74
C GLU A 404 -38.01 22.79 -18.32
N PHE A 405 -37.37 22.05 -19.21
CA PHE A 405 -36.96 20.66 -18.92
C PHE A 405 -35.76 20.59 -17.96
N GLN A 406 -34.88 21.60 -17.95
CA GLN A 406 -33.83 21.74 -16.93
C GLN A 406 -34.44 21.90 -15.54
N ALA A 407 -35.52 22.65 -15.39
CA ALA A 407 -36.25 22.73 -14.13
C ALA A 407 -36.79 21.37 -13.69
N ARG A 408 -37.31 20.54 -14.61
CA ARG A 408 -37.73 19.17 -14.31
C ARG A 408 -36.55 18.29 -13.84
N VAL A 409 -35.37 18.42 -14.45
CA VAL A 409 -34.15 17.73 -14.00
C VAL A 409 -33.83 18.13 -12.56
N MET A 410 -33.91 19.43 -12.25
CA MET A 410 -33.67 19.92 -10.90
C MET A 410 -34.70 19.41 -9.88
N GLU A 411 -36.00 19.33 -10.26
CA GLU A 411 -37.05 18.72 -9.43
C GLU A 411 -36.81 17.21 -9.21
N ALA A 412 -36.35 16.48 -10.21
CA ALA A 412 -35.97 15.08 -10.06
C ALA A 412 -34.82 14.88 -9.07
N ILE A 413 -33.90 15.85 -8.98
CA ILE A 413 -32.72 15.78 -8.10
C ILE A 413 -33.01 16.37 -6.72
N TYR A 414 -33.50 17.62 -6.64
CA TYR A 414 -33.60 18.43 -5.39
C TYR A 414 -35.03 18.66 -4.92
N GLY A 415 -36.05 18.28 -5.72
CA GLY A 415 -37.45 18.42 -5.34
C GLY A 415 -37.78 17.73 -4.02
N SER A 416 -38.88 18.10 -3.40
CA SER A 416 -39.35 17.48 -2.14
C SER A 416 -39.59 15.98 -2.26
N ARG A 417 -39.83 15.47 -3.48
CA ARG A 417 -39.91 14.06 -3.85
C ARG A 417 -38.79 13.66 -4.83
N GLY A 418 -37.70 14.40 -4.84
CA GLY A 418 -36.53 14.12 -5.63
C GLY A 418 -35.62 13.06 -5.01
N VAL A 419 -34.64 12.60 -5.80
CA VAL A 419 -33.74 11.52 -5.39
C VAL A 419 -32.87 11.88 -4.18
N LYS A 420 -32.48 13.14 -4.01
CA LYS A 420 -31.75 13.61 -2.80
C LYS A 420 -32.61 13.58 -1.54
N ALA A 421 -33.93 13.64 -1.68
CA ALA A 421 -34.87 13.45 -0.58
C ALA A 421 -35.17 11.96 -0.29
N GLY A 422 -34.54 11.04 -1.02
CA GLY A 422 -34.65 9.59 -0.82
C GLY A 422 -35.73 8.90 -1.71
N TYR A 423 -36.32 9.60 -2.67
CA TYR A 423 -37.25 9.02 -3.58
C TYR A 423 -36.55 8.53 -4.85
N VAL A 424 -36.83 7.28 -5.23
CA VAL A 424 -36.23 6.67 -6.44
C VAL A 424 -37.30 6.36 -7.51
N SER A 425 -38.58 6.59 -7.23
CA SER A 425 -39.72 6.34 -8.13
C SER A 425 -40.82 7.40 -7.96
N GLY A 426 -41.84 7.37 -8.83
CA GLY A 426 -42.93 8.35 -8.83
C GLY A 426 -42.55 9.66 -9.53
N GLU A 427 -42.77 10.81 -8.89
CA GLU A 427 -42.58 12.13 -9.51
C GLU A 427 -41.16 12.33 -10.04
N CYS A 428 -40.12 11.89 -9.33
CA CYS A 428 -38.74 12.00 -9.81
C CYS A 428 -38.49 11.19 -11.09
N SER A 429 -39.13 10.00 -11.24
CA SER A 429 -39.06 9.20 -12.47
C SER A 429 -39.79 9.87 -13.63
N GLU A 430 -40.95 10.48 -13.37
CA GLU A 430 -41.74 11.20 -14.39
C GLU A 430 -40.96 12.43 -14.90
N HIS A 431 -40.36 13.20 -14.00
CA HIS A 431 -39.52 14.36 -14.37
C HIS A 431 -38.32 13.94 -15.17
N LEU A 432 -37.61 12.89 -14.73
CA LEU A 432 -36.40 12.39 -15.43
C LEU A 432 -36.79 11.86 -16.81
N ARG A 433 -37.90 11.08 -16.91
CA ARG A 433 -38.43 10.55 -18.16
C ARG A 433 -38.71 11.67 -19.16
N ALA A 434 -39.45 12.71 -18.76
CA ALA A 434 -39.78 13.84 -19.61
C ALA A 434 -38.57 14.56 -20.16
N ALA A 435 -37.48 14.70 -19.32
CA ALA A 435 -36.25 15.31 -19.76
C ALA A 435 -35.45 14.42 -20.74
N ILE A 436 -35.51 13.10 -20.58
CA ILE A 436 -34.95 12.12 -21.53
C ILE A 436 -35.64 12.25 -22.87
N ASP A 437 -36.98 12.15 -22.88
CA ASP A 437 -37.79 12.21 -24.11
C ASP A 437 -37.53 13.53 -24.86
N HIS A 438 -37.45 14.67 -24.14
CA HIS A 438 -37.09 15.96 -24.71
C HIS A 438 -35.72 15.97 -25.43
N LEU A 439 -34.67 15.39 -24.83
CA LEU A 439 -33.37 15.33 -25.49
C LEU A 439 -33.36 14.41 -26.71
N LEU A 440 -34.10 13.30 -26.67
CA LEU A 440 -34.24 12.39 -27.81
C LEU A 440 -34.97 13.07 -28.98
N GLU A 441 -36.05 13.81 -28.71
CA GLU A 441 -36.78 14.59 -29.71
C GLU A 441 -35.92 15.67 -30.36
N ASN A 442 -34.90 16.20 -29.61
CA ASN A 442 -33.91 17.13 -30.14
C ASN A 442 -32.72 16.42 -30.79
N GLY A 443 -32.79 15.08 -30.90
CA GLY A 443 -31.85 14.28 -31.65
C GLY A 443 -30.60 13.84 -30.88
N ALA A 444 -30.66 13.74 -29.57
CA ALA A 444 -29.61 13.06 -28.79
C ALA A 444 -29.56 11.55 -29.14
N GLU A 445 -28.38 11.04 -29.38
CA GLU A 445 -28.11 9.64 -29.72
C GLU A 445 -27.71 8.83 -28.47
N ALA A 446 -27.13 9.51 -27.47
CA ALA A 446 -26.86 8.98 -26.15
C ALA A 446 -27.08 10.09 -25.11
N ILE A 447 -27.35 9.73 -23.86
CA ILE A 447 -27.64 10.69 -22.79
C ILE A 447 -26.73 10.40 -21.59
N ILE A 448 -25.95 11.39 -21.17
CA ILE A 448 -25.12 11.35 -19.94
C ILE A 448 -26.04 11.71 -18.75
N LEU A 449 -26.12 10.81 -17.77
CA LEU A 449 -26.74 11.06 -16.49
C LEU A 449 -25.74 11.82 -15.58
N GLY A 450 -25.52 13.10 -15.89
CA GLY A 450 -24.49 13.95 -15.31
C GLY A 450 -24.72 14.44 -13.87
N CYS A 451 -25.63 13.79 -13.16
CA CYS A 451 -25.74 13.83 -11.72
C CYS A 451 -25.75 12.40 -11.21
N THR A 452 -24.86 12.08 -10.27
CA THR A 452 -24.61 10.72 -9.80
C THR A 452 -25.79 10.08 -9.04
N GLU A 453 -26.80 10.86 -8.71
CA GLU A 453 -28.05 10.35 -8.15
C GLU A 453 -29.08 10.00 -9.23
N LEU A 454 -29.00 10.52 -10.46
CA LEU A 454 -29.96 10.19 -11.52
C LEU A 454 -30.00 8.69 -11.87
N PRO A 455 -28.87 7.95 -11.91
CA PRO A 455 -28.89 6.51 -12.13
C PRO A 455 -29.68 5.71 -11.09
N LEU A 456 -29.87 6.28 -9.87
CA LEU A 456 -30.63 5.65 -8.79
C LEU A 456 -32.13 5.70 -9.01
N ILE A 457 -32.58 6.60 -9.87
CA ILE A 457 -34.03 6.72 -10.19
C ILE A 457 -34.45 5.56 -11.06
N GLU A 458 -35.56 4.92 -10.67
CA GLU A 458 -36.17 3.85 -11.42
C GLU A 458 -36.78 4.37 -12.71
N LEU A 459 -36.35 3.84 -13.84
CA LEU A 459 -36.90 4.09 -15.16
C LEU A 459 -37.50 2.81 -15.73
N ASP A 460 -38.52 2.96 -16.58
CA ASP A 460 -39.11 1.85 -17.31
C ASP A 460 -38.02 1.01 -18.00
N PRO A 461 -38.00 -0.32 -17.79
CA PRO A 461 -37.06 -1.21 -18.46
C PRO A 461 -37.07 -1.09 -19.99
N ALA A 462 -38.21 -0.83 -20.59
CA ALA A 462 -38.33 -0.63 -22.03
C ALA A 462 -37.54 0.62 -22.49
N LEU A 463 -37.61 1.71 -21.73
CA LEU A 463 -36.83 2.91 -22.02
C LEU A 463 -35.32 2.63 -21.96
N ARG A 464 -34.87 1.92 -20.93
CA ARG A 464 -33.46 1.56 -20.76
C ARG A 464 -32.92 0.68 -21.90
N GLN A 465 -33.75 -0.11 -22.55
CA GLN A 465 -33.35 -0.93 -23.69
C GLN A 465 -33.29 -0.13 -25.00
N CYS A 466 -34.07 0.93 -25.13
CA CYS A 466 -34.17 1.72 -26.35
C CYS A 466 -33.22 2.94 -26.37
N VAL A 467 -32.70 3.37 -25.24
CA VAL A 467 -31.91 4.60 -25.09
C VAL A 467 -30.57 4.28 -24.47
N THR A 468 -29.51 4.74 -25.11
CA THR A 468 -28.12 4.67 -24.53
C THR A 468 -27.99 5.70 -23.41
N LEU A 469 -28.18 5.25 -22.17
CA LEU A 469 -27.97 6.05 -20.96
C LEU A 469 -26.58 5.78 -20.41
N LEU A 470 -25.76 6.81 -20.32
CA LEU A 470 -24.41 6.73 -19.79
C LEU A 470 -24.42 7.11 -18.31
N ASP A 471 -23.93 6.20 -17.48
CA ASP A 471 -23.78 6.40 -16.05
C ASP A 471 -22.31 6.75 -15.73
N PRO A 472 -22.00 8.04 -15.46
CA PRO A 472 -20.63 8.44 -15.15
C PRO A 472 -20.06 7.77 -13.90
N THR A 473 -20.91 7.35 -12.95
CA THR A 473 -20.47 6.65 -11.73
C THR A 473 -19.97 5.24 -12.05
N GLU A 474 -20.65 4.53 -12.95
CA GLU A 474 -20.23 3.21 -13.42
C GLU A 474 -18.94 3.30 -14.24
N ILE A 475 -18.88 4.28 -15.15
CA ILE A 475 -17.69 4.53 -15.97
C ILE A 475 -16.49 4.88 -15.10
N LEU A 476 -16.64 5.72 -14.07
CA LEU A 476 -15.60 6.03 -13.11
C LEU A 476 -15.15 4.77 -12.35
N ALA A 477 -16.10 3.91 -11.93
CA ALA A 477 -15.78 2.67 -11.24
C ALA A 477 -14.96 1.73 -12.13
N HIS A 478 -15.32 1.58 -13.42
CA HIS A 478 -14.51 0.85 -14.40
C HIS A 478 -13.09 1.40 -14.52
N SER A 479 -12.94 2.73 -14.61
CA SER A 479 -11.63 3.37 -14.70
C SER A 479 -10.78 3.12 -13.45
N CYS A 480 -11.40 3.13 -12.26
CA CYS A 480 -10.72 2.84 -10.99
C CYS A 480 -10.26 1.38 -10.92
N VAL A 481 -11.10 0.44 -11.33
CA VAL A 481 -10.76 -1.00 -11.35
C VAL A 481 -9.65 -1.28 -12.36
N ALA A 482 -9.71 -0.69 -13.55
CA ALA A 482 -8.68 -0.86 -14.58
C ALA A 482 -7.31 -0.29 -14.17
N LEU A 483 -7.30 0.79 -13.38
CA LEU A 483 -6.04 1.39 -12.88
C LEU A 483 -5.37 0.53 -11.81
N ALA A 484 -6.12 -0.33 -11.13
CA ALA A 484 -5.63 -1.17 -10.04
C ALA A 484 -5.10 -2.54 -10.51
N GLN A 485 -5.43 -2.95 -11.73
CA GLN A 485 -4.98 -4.19 -12.38
C GLN A 485 -3.67 -3.98 -13.14
#